data_881e20d6f538f9b59739989e522d71b4
#
_entry.id   881e20d6f538f9b59739989e522d71b4
#
_cell.length_a   1.000
_cell.length_b   1.000
_cell.length_c   1.000
_cell.angle_alpha   90.00
_cell.angle_beta   90.00
_cell.angle_gamma   90.00
#
_symmetry.space_group_name_H-M   'P 1'
#
loop_
_entity.id
_entity.type
_entity.pdbx_description
1 polymer ?
#
loop_
_entity_poly.entity_id
_entity_poly.type
_entity_poly.pdbx_seq_one_letter_code
_entity_poly.pdbx_strand_id
1 'polypeptide(L)'
;MKFKNYFFAAAMAAALCGCAEQKPANPLFSDFTAPFGIAPFEEITVDHFREGMLKGLEEQKAEIEAIINSTEEPTFENTIKVLDQGGELLRKVRGTFGPLSSGSATDETRALQKEMSPIFSAHSDDIYMNQALFAKVKAVYDNKAKFNLTKEENTVLQNIYDRFVDSGALLNDEQKAELRKLNTELSMLQLQFGQNLTHETNKT
;
A
#
# COMPACT_ATOMS: atom_id res chain seq x y z
N MET A 1 1.75 68.57 44.93
CA MET A 1 2.50 67.52 44.21
C MET A 1 2.00 66.18 44.65
N LYS A 2 1.24 65.46 43.85
CA LYS A 2 0.64 64.16 44.19
C LYS A 2 1.30 63.10 43.30
N PHE A 3 2.09 62.19 43.89
CA PHE A 3 2.64 61.02 43.23
C PHE A 3 1.57 59.94 43.18
N LYS A 4 1.23 59.46 41.99
CA LYS A 4 0.38 58.31 41.73
C LYS A 4 1.26 57.08 41.62
N ASN A 5 1.11 56.12 42.54
CA ASN A 5 1.70 54.81 42.48
C ASN A 5 0.96 53.96 41.44
N TYR A 6 1.65 53.48 40.42
CA TYR A 6 1.18 52.45 39.51
C TYR A 6 1.67 51.09 40.02
N PHE A 7 0.75 50.29 40.53
CA PHE A 7 0.97 48.87 40.80
C PHE A 7 1.03 48.10 39.47
N PHE A 8 2.18 47.56 39.15
CA PHE A 8 2.35 46.60 38.04
C PHE A 8 1.94 45.22 38.55
N ALA A 9 0.77 44.74 38.12
CA ALA A 9 0.37 43.34 38.29
C ALA A 9 1.01 42.53 37.19
N ALA A 10 2.09 41.79 37.47
CA ALA A 10 2.66 40.81 36.60
C ALA A 10 1.77 39.55 36.58
N ALA A 11 0.99 39.39 35.52
CA ALA A 11 0.26 38.14 35.28
C ALA A 11 1.25 37.07 34.80
N MET A 12 1.56 36.11 35.62
CA MET A 12 2.36 34.92 35.32
C MET A 12 1.45 33.97 34.55
N ALA A 13 1.50 34.03 33.21
CA ALA A 13 0.89 33.03 32.36
C ALA A 13 1.74 31.75 32.41
N ALA A 14 1.31 30.77 33.21
CA ALA A 14 1.87 29.44 33.21
C ALA A 14 1.49 28.78 31.86
N ALA A 15 2.45 28.73 30.96
CA ALA A 15 2.37 27.93 29.72
C ALA A 15 2.40 26.45 30.16
N LEU A 16 1.23 25.82 30.23
CA LEU A 16 1.09 24.38 30.25
C LEU A 16 1.52 23.83 28.88
N CYS A 17 2.83 23.66 28.68
CA CYS A 17 3.33 22.76 27.63
C CYS A 17 2.89 21.37 28.02
N GLY A 18 1.72 20.94 27.52
CA GLY A 18 1.37 19.53 27.48
C GLY A 18 2.43 18.82 26.64
N CYS A 19 3.30 18.04 27.26
CA CYS A 19 4.08 17.03 26.57
C CYS A 19 3.07 16.04 25.99
N ALA A 20 2.66 16.26 24.73
CA ALA A 20 2.13 15.18 23.94
C ALA A 20 3.29 14.19 23.83
N GLU A 21 3.18 13.01 24.42
CA GLU A 21 4.09 11.90 24.15
C GLU A 21 4.14 11.73 22.64
N GLN A 22 5.22 12.15 22.01
CA GLN A 22 5.45 11.90 20.61
C GLN A 22 5.60 10.39 20.46
N LYS A 23 4.57 9.76 19.87
CA LYS A 23 4.61 8.35 19.54
C LYS A 23 5.89 8.10 18.73
N PRO A 24 6.73 7.10 19.08
CA PRO A 24 7.94 6.82 18.34
C PRO A 24 7.63 6.72 16.84
N ALA A 25 8.48 7.30 16.02
CA ALA A 25 8.29 7.23 14.58
C ALA A 25 8.27 5.77 14.12
N ASN A 26 7.33 5.41 13.24
CA ASN A 26 7.22 4.05 12.72
C ASN A 26 8.50 3.69 11.92
N PRO A 27 9.27 2.66 12.34
CA PRO A 27 10.52 2.30 11.67
C PRO A 27 10.36 1.90 10.19
N LEU A 28 9.16 1.50 9.79
CA LEU A 28 8.84 1.12 8.40
C LEU A 28 8.84 2.30 7.43
N PHE A 29 8.80 3.55 7.92
CA PHE A 29 8.77 4.76 7.08
C PHE A 29 10.16 5.30 6.72
N SER A 30 11.23 4.73 7.29
CA SER A 30 12.61 5.10 7.00
C SER A 30 13.39 3.93 6.42
N ASP A 31 14.50 4.21 5.75
CA ASP A 31 15.37 3.16 5.24
C ASP A 31 15.96 2.33 6.37
N PHE A 32 16.12 1.04 6.12
CA PHE A 32 16.75 0.13 7.07
C PHE A 32 18.27 0.29 7.00
N THR A 33 18.87 0.77 8.09
CA THR A 33 20.31 1.10 8.16
C THR A 33 21.19 -0.07 8.61
N ALA A 34 20.58 -1.18 9.06
CA ALA A 34 21.32 -2.38 9.42
C ALA A 34 22.04 -2.99 8.20
N PRO A 35 23.14 -3.76 8.40
CA PRO A 35 23.81 -4.47 7.32
C PRO A 35 22.83 -5.28 6.48
N PHE A 36 22.98 -5.24 5.16
CA PHE A 36 22.09 -5.89 4.17
C PHE A 36 20.65 -5.37 4.15
N GLY A 37 20.36 -4.20 4.73
CA GLY A 37 19.00 -3.65 4.75
C GLY A 37 18.00 -4.48 5.57
N ILE A 38 18.47 -5.16 6.62
CA ILE A 38 17.61 -5.96 7.49
C ILE A 38 16.71 -5.04 8.29
N ALA A 39 15.40 -5.35 8.31
CA ALA A 39 14.43 -4.62 9.11
C ALA A 39 14.71 -4.76 10.61
N PRO A 40 14.57 -3.69 11.42
CA PRO A 40 14.75 -3.73 12.87
C PRO A 40 13.54 -4.39 13.55
N PHE A 41 13.38 -5.70 13.40
CA PHE A 41 12.20 -6.46 13.86
C PHE A 41 11.92 -6.30 15.36
N GLU A 42 12.95 -6.02 16.18
CA GLU A 42 12.79 -5.79 17.63
C GLU A 42 12.06 -4.47 17.94
N GLU A 43 12.08 -3.51 17.01
CA GLU A 43 11.45 -2.19 17.14
C GLU A 43 10.09 -2.12 16.44
N ILE A 44 9.77 -3.11 15.58
CA ILE A 44 8.56 -3.11 14.77
C ILE A 44 7.44 -3.87 15.48
N THR A 45 6.34 -3.19 15.74
CA THR A 45 5.12 -3.78 16.31
C THR A 45 4.10 -4.12 15.24
N VAL A 46 3.07 -4.90 15.60
CA VAL A 46 1.93 -5.19 14.70
C VAL A 46 1.19 -3.91 14.30
N ASP A 47 1.10 -2.93 15.21
CA ASP A 47 0.50 -1.62 14.90
C ASP A 47 1.33 -0.82 13.89
N HIS A 48 2.67 -0.92 13.93
CA HIS A 48 3.53 -0.33 12.91
C HIS A 48 3.28 -0.93 11.53
N PHE A 49 3.05 -2.25 11.44
CA PHE A 49 2.68 -2.90 10.18
C PHE A 49 1.31 -2.45 9.69
N ARG A 50 0.30 -2.37 10.57
CA ARG A 50 -1.04 -1.88 10.21
C ARG A 50 -0.97 -0.46 9.64
N GLU A 51 -0.32 0.45 10.37
CA GLU A 51 -0.14 1.84 9.94
C GLU A 51 0.61 1.92 8.61
N GLY A 52 1.71 1.18 8.48
CA GLY A 52 2.51 1.14 7.25
C GLY A 52 1.73 0.59 6.05
N MET A 53 0.93 -0.46 6.23
CA MET A 53 0.07 -1.02 5.18
C MET A 53 -0.99 -0.01 4.73
N LEU A 54 -1.71 0.62 5.68
CA LEU A 54 -2.75 1.60 5.35
C LEU A 54 -2.17 2.82 4.65
N LYS A 55 -1.06 3.35 5.14
CA LYS A 55 -0.36 4.47 4.49
C LYS A 55 0.15 4.09 3.10
N GLY A 56 0.74 2.91 2.95
CA GLY A 56 1.21 2.44 1.64
C GLY A 56 0.08 2.24 0.61
N LEU A 57 -1.11 1.83 1.06
CA LEU A 57 -2.31 1.78 0.21
C LEU A 57 -2.76 3.18 -0.23
N GLU A 58 -2.74 4.16 0.69
CA GLU A 58 -3.10 5.55 0.39
C GLU A 58 -2.10 6.17 -0.61
N GLU A 59 -0.80 5.99 -0.38
CA GLU A 59 0.24 6.49 -1.29
C GLU A 59 0.11 5.87 -2.69
N GLN A 60 -0.06 4.54 -2.80
CA GLN A 60 -0.24 3.88 -4.08
C GLN A 60 -1.52 4.35 -4.79
N LYS A 61 -2.61 4.56 -4.05
CA LYS A 61 -3.83 5.12 -4.62
C LYS A 61 -3.60 6.50 -5.23
N ALA A 62 -2.86 7.37 -4.53
CA ALA A 62 -2.51 8.71 -5.05
C ALA A 62 -1.63 8.63 -6.32
N GLU A 63 -0.68 7.68 -6.38
CA GLU A 63 0.14 7.43 -7.57
C GLU A 63 -0.74 6.99 -8.76
N ILE A 64 -1.68 6.07 -8.54
CA ILE A 64 -2.64 5.63 -9.56
C ILE A 64 -3.53 6.78 -10.04
N GLU A 65 -4.05 7.59 -9.12
CA GLU A 65 -4.85 8.78 -9.47
C GLU A 65 -4.04 9.80 -10.29
N ALA A 66 -2.76 9.97 -10.00
CA ALA A 66 -1.87 10.83 -10.78
C ALA A 66 -1.72 10.34 -12.24
N ILE A 67 -1.58 9.02 -12.43
CA ILE A 67 -1.56 8.43 -13.78
C ILE A 67 -2.90 8.71 -14.49
N ILE A 68 -4.02 8.43 -13.83
CA ILE A 68 -5.37 8.59 -14.42
C ILE A 68 -5.62 10.05 -14.84
N ASN A 69 -5.28 11.00 -13.97
CA ASN A 69 -5.55 12.42 -14.16
C ASN A 69 -4.53 13.15 -15.05
N SER A 70 -3.42 12.51 -15.42
CA SER A 70 -2.45 13.08 -16.35
C SER A 70 -3.10 13.37 -17.71
N THR A 71 -2.88 14.57 -18.23
CA THR A 71 -3.32 14.99 -19.57
C THR A 71 -2.30 14.67 -20.67
N GLU A 72 -1.14 14.15 -20.29
CA GLU A 72 -0.11 13.74 -21.23
C GLU A 72 -0.53 12.48 -21.99
N GLU A 73 -0.05 12.36 -23.24
CA GLU A 73 -0.21 11.11 -24.01
C GLU A 73 0.45 9.94 -23.25
N PRO A 74 -0.25 8.80 -23.11
CA PRO A 74 0.30 7.64 -22.42
C PRO A 74 1.53 7.08 -23.15
N THR A 75 2.61 6.91 -22.42
CA THR A 75 3.87 6.31 -22.89
C THR A 75 4.30 5.18 -21.95
N PHE A 76 5.30 4.40 -22.38
CA PHE A 76 5.91 3.39 -21.50
C PHE A 76 6.44 4.04 -20.21
N GLU A 77 7.13 5.18 -20.31
CA GLU A 77 7.76 5.86 -19.17
C GLU A 77 6.75 6.46 -18.18
N ASN A 78 5.74 7.20 -18.68
CA ASN A 78 4.80 7.90 -17.81
C ASN A 78 3.59 7.08 -17.34
N THR A 79 3.41 5.88 -17.89
CA THR A 79 2.27 5.01 -17.56
C THR A 79 2.73 3.64 -17.05
N ILE A 80 3.43 2.88 -17.88
CA ILE A 80 3.78 1.47 -17.56
C ILE A 80 4.85 1.40 -16.47
N LYS A 81 5.94 2.16 -16.63
CA LYS A 81 7.04 2.17 -15.68
C LYS A 81 6.63 2.75 -14.33
N VAL A 82 5.82 3.82 -14.33
CA VAL A 82 5.27 4.39 -13.08
C VAL A 82 4.37 3.38 -12.38
N LEU A 83 3.54 2.64 -13.13
CA LEU A 83 2.67 1.61 -12.57
C LEU A 83 3.48 0.42 -12.00
N ASP A 84 4.52 -0.02 -12.70
CA ASP A 84 5.40 -1.11 -12.29
C ASP A 84 6.20 -0.78 -11.04
N GLN A 85 6.70 0.45 -10.94
CA GLN A 85 7.51 0.93 -9.82
C GLN A 85 6.68 1.47 -8.65
N GLY A 86 5.38 1.78 -8.84
CA GLY A 86 4.50 2.34 -7.83
C GLY A 86 4.26 1.44 -6.61
N GLY A 87 3.78 2.01 -5.51
CA GLY A 87 3.49 1.31 -4.26
C GLY A 87 4.74 0.85 -3.49
N GLU A 88 5.81 1.61 -3.52
CA GLU A 88 7.08 1.23 -2.88
C GLU A 88 6.93 0.98 -1.38
N LEU A 89 6.28 1.89 -0.65
CA LEU A 89 6.04 1.72 0.78
C LEU A 89 5.22 0.45 1.06
N LEU A 90 4.16 0.22 0.29
CA LEU A 90 3.32 -0.97 0.47
C LEU A 90 4.10 -2.26 0.23
N ARG A 91 4.93 -2.31 -0.84
CA ARG A 91 5.80 -3.45 -1.12
C ARG A 91 6.81 -3.70 0.01
N LYS A 92 7.46 -2.63 0.51
CA LYS A 92 8.40 -2.69 1.62
C LYS A 92 7.74 -3.27 2.87
N VAL A 93 6.61 -2.70 3.29
CA VAL A 93 5.89 -3.13 4.49
C VAL A 93 5.40 -4.57 4.37
N ARG A 94 4.80 -4.95 3.25
CA ARG A 94 4.33 -6.32 3.01
C ARG A 94 5.47 -7.31 2.89
N GLY A 95 6.57 -6.92 2.24
CA GLY A 95 7.79 -7.74 2.14
C GLY A 95 8.44 -8.01 3.49
N THR A 96 8.38 -7.03 4.42
CA THR A 96 8.86 -7.20 5.79
C THR A 96 7.90 -8.04 6.64
N PHE A 97 6.60 -7.87 6.47
CA PHE A 97 5.57 -8.60 7.23
C PHE A 97 5.44 -10.07 6.81
N GLY A 98 5.59 -10.39 5.52
CA GLY A 98 5.39 -11.73 4.98
C GLY A 98 6.20 -12.82 5.69
N PRO A 99 7.54 -12.73 5.77
CA PRO A 99 8.38 -13.69 6.48
C PRO A 99 8.03 -13.80 7.97
N LEU A 100 7.71 -12.69 8.63
CA LEU A 100 7.31 -12.68 10.04
C LEU A 100 6.00 -13.44 10.25
N SER A 101 5.00 -13.19 9.42
CA SER A 101 3.67 -13.80 9.54
C SER A 101 3.62 -15.27 9.13
N SER A 102 4.60 -15.76 8.36
CA SER A 102 4.70 -17.17 7.97
C SER A 102 5.65 -17.99 8.85
N GLY A 103 6.77 -17.40 9.30
CA GLY A 103 7.79 -18.09 10.07
C GLY A 103 7.63 -17.96 11.59
N SER A 104 7.02 -16.87 12.08
CA SER A 104 6.85 -16.56 13.51
C SER A 104 5.45 -16.02 13.79
N ALA A 105 4.42 -16.68 13.22
CA ALA A 105 3.05 -16.22 13.32
C ALA A 105 2.52 -16.24 14.76
N THR A 106 2.09 -15.06 15.25
CA THR A 106 1.37 -14.88 16.51
C THR A 106 -0.13 -14.70 16.24
N ASP A 107 -0.95 -14.73 17.28
CA ASP A 107 -2.38 -14.45 17.13
C ASP A 107 -2.63 -13.03 16.64
N GLU A 108 -1.79 -12.07 17.05
CA GLU A 108 -1.86 -10.67 16.60
C GLU A 108 -1.52 -10.52 15.11
N THR A 109 -0.47 -11.20 14.62
CA THR A 109 -0.13 -11.17 13.19
C THR A 109 -1.20 -11.84 12.33
N ARG A 110 -1.81 -12.94 12.83
CA ARG A 110 -2.95 -13.60 12.16
C ARG A 110 -4.18 -12.69 12.11
N ALA A 111 -4.46 -11.98 13.21
CA ALA A 111 -5.56 -11.01 13.25
C ALA A 111 -5.34 -9.88 12.24
N LEU A 112 -4.13 -9.33 12.15
CA LEU A 112 -3.78 -8.31 11.15
C LEU A 112 -3.91 -8.85 9.72
N GLN A 113 -3.46 -10.07 9.44
CA GLN A 113 -3.67 -10.70 8.12
C GLN A 113 -5.15 -10.77 7.75
N LYS A 114 -5.99 -11.18 8.71
CA LYS A 114 -7.44 -11.29 8.51
C LYS A 114 -8.09 -9.92 8.27
N GLU A 115 -7.65 -8.90 8.99
CA GLU A 115 -8.11 -7.52 8.81
C GLU A 115 -7.73 -6.97 7.44
N MET A 116 -6.47 -7.16 7.03
CA MET A 116 -5.93 -6.53 5.82
C MET A 116 -6.25 -7.29 4.53
N SER A 117 -6.55 -8.59 4.58
CA SER A 117 -6.79 -9.40 3.38
C SER A 117 -7.92 -8.86 2.49
N PRO A 118 -9.12 -8.55 2.98
CA PRO A 118 -10.18 -7.99 2.15
C PRO A 118 -9.84 -6.56 1.66
N ILE A 119 -9.08 -5.78 2.43
CA ILE A 119 -8.65 -4.43 2.05
C ILE A 119 -7.69 -4.51 0.86
N PHE A 120 -6.71 -5.43 0.88
CA PHE A 120 -5.81 -5.64 -0.24
C PHE A 120 -6.53 -6.17 -1.49
N SER A 121 -7.52 -7.05 -1.30
CA SER A 121 -8.35 -7.55 -2.41
C SER A 121 -9.10 -6.40 -3.07
N ALA A 122 -9.79 -5.58 -2.30
CA ALA A 122 -10.53 -4.42 -2.80
C ALA A 122 -9.61 -3.41 -3.50
N HIS A 123 -8.45 -3.12 -2.92
CA HIS A 123 -7.46 -2.22 -3.51
C HIS A 123 -6.93 -2.75 -4.85
N SER A 124 -6.64 -4.04 -4.94
CA SER A 124 -6.24 -4.67 -6.20
C SER A 124 -7.33 -4.55 -7.27
N ASP A 125 -8.58 -4.80 -6.90
CA ASP A 125 -9.73 -4.64 -7.78
C ASP A 125 -9.92 -3.19 -8.24
N ASP A 126 -9.69 -2.22 -7.34
CA ASP A 126 -9.76 -0.78 -7.67
C ASP A 126 -8.72 -0.34 -8.69
N ILE A 127 -7.56 -0.99 -8.70
CA ILE A 127 -6.52 -0.75 -9.71
C ILE A 127 -6.86 -1.46 -11.01
N TYR A 128 -7.01 -2.79 -10.98
CA TYR A 128 -7.05 -3.61 -12.21
C TYR A 128 -8.41 -3.64 -12.91
N MET A 129 -9.50 -3.27 -12.24
CA MET A 129 -10.81 -3.08 -12.86
C MET A 129 -11.08 -1.62 -13.25
N ASN A 130 -10.12 -0.68 -13.03
CA ASN A 130 -10.29 0.72 -13.36
C ASN A 130 -10.22 0.95 -14.86
N GLN A 131 -11.32 1.42 -15.45
CA GLN A 131 -11.42 1.61 -16.91
C GLN A 131 -10.54 2.75 -17.41
N ALA A 132 -10.41 3.85 -16.66
CA ALA A 132 -9.59 4.99 -17.08
C ALA A 132 -8.10 4.63 -17.08
N LEU A 133 -7.64 3.91 -16.06
CA LEU A 133 -6.28 3.41 -16.00
C LEU A 133 -6.01 2.38 -17.10
N PHE A 134 -6.92 1.42 -17.29
CA PHE A 134 -6.79 0.42 -18.34
C PHE A 134 -6.75 1.06 -19.74
N ALA A 135 -7.53 2.11 -19.99
CA ALA A 135 -7.48 2.82 -21.27
C ALA A 135 -6.09 3.39 -21.57
N LYS A 136 -5.39 3.92 -20.54
CA LYS A 136 -4.00 4.39 -20.70
C LYS A 136 -3.02 3.26 -20.95
N VAL A 137 -3.12 2.16 -20.18
CA VAL A 137 -2.29 0.96 -20.40
C VAL A 137 -2.50 0.39 -21.79
N LYS A 138 -3.76 0.28 -22.22
CA LYS A 138 -4.13 -0.20 -23.55
C LYS A 138 -3.60 0.72 -24.67
N ALA A 139 -3.63 2.03 -24.47
CA ALA A 139 -3.09 2.98 -25.45
C ALA A 139 -1.58 2.78 -25.65
N VAL A 140 -0.81 2.52 -24.59
CA VAL A 140 0.61 2.18 -24.70
C VAL A 140 0.79 0.82 -25.40
N TYR A 141 0.00 -0.17 -25.02
CA TYR A 141 0.07 -1.53 -25.58
C TYR A 141 -0.20 -1.55 -27.08
N ASP A 142 -1.28 -0.90 -27.53
CA ASP A 142 -1.65 -0.83 -28.94
C ASP A 142 -0.63 -0.06 -29.80
N ASN A 143 0.11 0.87 -29.17
CA ASN A 143 1.12 1.69 -29.86
C ASN A 143 2.56 1.28 -29.55
N LYS A 144 2.80 0.10 -28.96
CA LYS A 144 4.12 -0.35 -28.50
C LYS A 144 5.23 -0.27 -29.52
N ALA A 145 4.90 -0.44 -30.82
CA ALA A 145 5.87 -0.31 -31.92
C ALA A 145 6.48 1.10 -32.05
N LYS A 146 5.86 2.13 -31.47
CA LYS A 146 6.35 3.52 -31.51
C LYS A 146 7.41 3.82 -30.47
N PHE A 147 7.57 2.97 -29.42
CA PHE A 147 8.39 3.28 -28.24
C PHE A 147 9.79 2.67 -28.27
N ASN A 148 10.15 1.87 -29.29
CA ASN A 148 11.46 1.19 -29.40
C ASN A 148 11.85 0.46 -28.10
N LEU A 149 10.89 -0.24 -27.48
CA LEU A 149 11.08 -0.93 -26.20
C LEU A 149 12.08 -2.07 -26.32
N THR A 150 12.88 -2.27 -25.27
CA THR A 150 13.72 -3.46 -25.10
C THR A 150 12.85 -4.71 -24.96
N LYS A 151 13.48 -5.89 -24.96
CA LYS A 151 12.76 -7.15 -24.78
C LYS A 151 12.14 -7.21 -23.36
N GLU A 152 12.86 -6.75 -22.36
CA GLU A 152 12.42 -6.69 -20.96
C GLU A 152 11.23 -5.74 -20.80
N GLU A 153 11.30 -4.53 -21.36
CA GLU A 153 10.21 -3.55 -21.33
C GLU A 153 8.96 -4.05 -22.04
N ASN A 154 9.12 -4.74 -23.18
CA ASN A 154 8.00 -5.38 -23.85
C ASN A 154 7.36 -6.48 -22.99
N THR A 155 8.15 -7.23 -22.25
CA THR A 155 7.65 -8.25 -21.32
C THR A 155 6.88 -7.61 -20.16
N VAL A 156 7.41 -6.53 -19.56
CA VAL A 156 6.71 -5.77 -18.50
C VAL A 156 5.38 -5.23 -19.01
N LEU A 157 5.36 -4.59 -20.18
CA LEU A 157 4.14 -4.08 -20.81
C LEU A 157 3.11 -5.19 -21.05
N GLN A 158 3.54 -6.32 -21.60
CA GLN A 158 2.66 -7.46 -21.84
C GLN A 158 2.07 -7.99 -20.53
N ASN A 159 2.91 -8.22 -19.52
CA ASN A 159 2.47 -8.74 -18.22
C ASN A 159 1.47 -7.80 -17.53
N ILE A 160 1.70 -6.48 -17.60
CA ILE A 160 0.77 -5.49 -17.02
C ILE A 160 -0.56 -5.52 -17.78
N TYR A 161 -0.53 -5.51 -19.13
CA TYR A 161 -1.74 -5.57 -19.94
C TYR A 161 -2.55 -6.84 -19.65
N ASP A 162 -1.90 -8.00 -19.67
CA ASP A 162 -2.55 -9.30 -19.39
C ASP A 162 -3.15 -9.31 -17.98
N ARG A 163 -2.44 -8.77 -16.98
CA ARG A 163 -2.95 -8.68 -15.63
C ARG A 163 -4.24 -7.85 -15.52
N PHE A 164 -4.35 -6.74 -16.26
CA PHE A 164 -5.61 -5.99 -16.33
C PHE A 164 -6.73 -6.82 -16.96
N VAL A 165 -6.45 -7.50 -18.06
CA VAL A 165 -7.45 -8.34 -18.77
C VAL A 165 -7.92 -9.49 -17.86
N ASP A 166 -6.99 -10.21 -17.25
CA ASP A 166 -7.25 -11.36 -16.39
C ASP A 166 -7.98 -10.95 -15.08
N SER A 167 -7.73 -9.73 -14.61
CA SER A 167 -8.41 -9.17 -13.43
C SER A 167 -9.78 -8.55 -13.76
N GLY A 168 -10.26 -8.62 -14.99
CA GLY A 168 -11.62 -8.22 -15.35
C GLY A 168 -11.76 -6.77 -15.86
N ALA A 169 -10.68 -6.15 -16.37
CA ALA A 169 -10.77 -4.79 -16.95
C ALA A 169 -11.81 -4.69 -18.07
N LEU A 170 -12.01 -5.76 -18.85
CA LEU A 170 -12.93 -5.82 -19.97
C LEU A 170 -14.38 -6.16 -19.58
N LEU A 171 -14.64 -6.50 -18.34
CA LEU A 171 -15.98 -6.82 -17.84
C LEU A 171 -16.85 -5.55 -17.74
N ASN A 172 -18.16 -5.72 -17.86
CA ASN A 172 -19.12 -4.66 -17.56
C ASN A 172 -19.25 -4.44 -16.05
N ASP A 173 -19.94 -3.38 -15.62
CA ASP A 173 -20.02 -2.99 -14.22
C ASP A 173 -20.71 -4.04 -13.33
N GLU A 174 -21.74 -4.74 -13.84
CA GLU A 174 -22.42 -5.81 -13.11
C GLU A 174 -21.48 -7.00 -12.88
N GLN A 175 -20.76 -7.42 -13.91
CA GLN A 175 -19.77 -8.50 -13.84
C GLN A 175 -18.59 -8.13 -12.91
N LYS A 176 -18.12 -6.88 -12.97
CA LYS A 176 -17.10 -6.37 -12.04
C LYS A 176 -17.56 -6.41 -10.59
N ALA A 177 -18.81 -6.01 -10.34
CA ALA A 177 -19.38 -6.05 -8.99
C ALA A 177 -19.46 -7.49 -8.45
N GLU A 178 -19.82 -8.46 -9.29
CA GLU A 178 -19.83 -9.87 -8.90
C GLU A 178 -18.42 -10.41 -8.68
N LEU A 179 -17.48 -10.11 -9.58
CA LEU A 179 -16.07 -10.53 -9.46
C LEU A 179 -15.43 -9.99 -8.18
N ARG A 180 -15.71 -8.74 -7.78
CA ARG A 180 -15.24 -8.16 -6.50
C ARG A 180 -15.69 -8.95 -5.28
N LYS A 181 -16.94 -9.43 -5.27
CA LYS A 181 -17.44 -10.27 -4.17
C LYS A 181 -16.67 -11.59 -4.12
N LEU A 182 -16.52 -12.24 -5.27
CA LEU A 182 -15.80 -13.50 -5.39
C LEU A 182 -14.32 -13.34 -4.98
N ASN A 183 -13.66 -12.26 -5.38
CA ASN A 183 -12.27 -11.97 -5.01
C ASN A 183 -12.14 -11.77 -3.49
N THR A 184 -13.05 -11.03 -2.88
CA THR A 184 -13.07 -10.83 -1.42
C THR A 184 -13.25 -12.16 -0.68
N GLU A 185 -14.22 -12.98 -1.09
CA GLU A 185 -14.47 -14.30 -0.50
C GLU A 185 -13.26 -15.23 -0.69
N LEU A 186 -12.71 -15.28 -1.90
CA LEU A 186 -11.53 -16.08 -2.23
C LEU A 186 -10.32 -15.67 -1.38
N SER A 187 -10.08 -14.38 -1.20
CA SER A 187 -8.97 -13.88 -0.38
C SER A 187 -9.04 -14.36 1.06
N MET A 188 -10.25 -14.39 1.63
CA MET A 188 -10.50 -14.87 3.00
C MET A 188 -10.36 -16.39 3.11
N LEU A 189 -10.88 -17.13 2.13
CA LEU A 189 -10.77 -18.60 2.10
C LEU A 189 -9.30 -19.05 1.93
N GLN A 190 -8.54 -18.40 1.07
CA GLN A 190 -7.11 -18.67 0.89
C GLN A 190 -6.31 -18.41 2.17
N LEU A 191 -6.61 -17.29 2.85
CA LEU A 191 -5.99 -16.98 4.14
C LEU A 191 -6.31 -18.04 5.19
N GLN A 192 -7.58 -18.41 5.34
CA GLN A 192 -8.03 -19.41 6.29
C GLN A 192 -7.41 -20.79 6.00
N PHE A 193 -7.36 -21.18 4.73
CA PHE A 193 -6.70 -22.44 4.32
C PHE A 193 -5.22 -22.44 4.71
N GLY A 194 -4.49 -21.36 4.43
CA GLY A 194 -3.08 -21.23 4.79
C GLY A 194 -2.84 -21.29 6.31
N GLN A 195 -3.69 -20.62 7.08
CA GLN A 195 -3.61 -20.65 8.55
C GLN A 195 -3.92 -22.04 9.12
N ASN A 196 -4.93 -22.73 8.59
CA ASN A 196 -5.27 -24.09 8.99
C ASN A 196 -4.12 -25.07 8.66
N LEU A 197 -3.54 -24.96 7.46
CA LEU A 197 -2.40 -25.80 7.05
C LEU A 197 -1.22 -25.62 8.01
N THR A 198 -0.85 -24.37 8.31
CA THR A 198 0.23 -24.06 9.26
C THR A 198 -0.06 -24.62 10.66
N HIS A 199 -1.31 -24.48 11.13
CA HIS A 199 -1.71 -24.99 12.44
C HIS A 199 -1.61 -26.53 12.53
N GLU A 200 -2.05 -27.25 11.50
CA GLU A 200 -1.97 -28.71 11.49
C GLU A 200 -0.53 -29.20 11.33
N THR A 201 0.28 -28.54 10.51
CA THR A 201 1.70 -28.90 10.34
C THR A 201 2.52 -28.73 11.63
N ASN A 202 2.16 -27.75 12.46
CA ASN A 202 2.86 -27.51 13.73
C ASN A 202 2.41 -28.42 14.88
N LYS A 203 1.40 -29.30 14.68
CA LYS A 203 0.98 -30.31 15.67
C LYS A 203 1.81 -31.60 15.59
N THR A 204 2.57 -31.81 14.50
CA THR A 204 3.42 -32.97 14.26
C THR A 204 4.84 -32.67 14.69
#